data_0b4e1aa4bd18754b700067c4a565fbb0
#
_entry.id   0b4e1aa4bd18754b700067c4a565fbb0
#
_cell.length_a   1.000
_cell.length_b   1.000
_cell.length_c   1.000
_cell.angle_alpha   90.00
_cell.angle_beta   90.00
_cell.angle_gamma   90.00
#
_symmetry.space_group_name_H-M   'P 1'
#
loop_
_entity.id
_entity.type
_entity.pdbx_description
1 polymer ?
#
loop_
_entity_poly.entity_id
_entity_poly.type
_entity_poly.pdbx_seq_one_letter_code
_entity_poly.pdbx_strand_id
1 'polypeptide(L)'
;MQKIRTTVRIAGKEYTIASTDSEAYVNRVATWVDRRMNELAAATRLPATQLAVLTAVNAADDMMKSRDEIRRLEAELDELRARLEAPAGQTPEPAGDAEA
;
A
#
# COMPACT_ATOMS: atom_id res chain seq x y z
N MET A 1 8.83 23.84 0.09
CA MET A 1 9.63 22.69 0.30
C MET A 1 10.48 22.39 -0.89
N GLN A 2 11.70 22.05 -0.66
CA GLN A 2 12.61 21.77 -1.74
C GLN A 2 12.50 20.33 -2.17
N LYS A 3 12.61 20.12 -3.46
CA LYS A 3 12.64 18.76 -3.97
C LYS A 3 14.05 18.22 -3.89
N ILE A 4 14.15 16.97 -3.54
CA ILE A 4 15.40 16.24 -3.47
C ILE A 4 15.48 15.33 -4.67
N ARG A 5 16.61 15.29 -5.32
CA ARG A 5 16.81 14.39 -6.45
C ARG A 5 17.50 13.14 -5.97
N THR A 6 16.88 12.02 -6.23
CA THR A 6 17.42 10.73 -5.82
C THR A 6 17.60 9.87 -7.05
N THR A 7 18.81 9.35 -7.24
CA THR A 7 19.08 8.45 -8.36
C THR A 7 18.83 7.03 -7.89
N VAL A 8 17.99 6.32 -8.64
CA VAL A 8 17.61 4.96 -8.30
C VAL A 8 17.85 4.06 -9.51
N ARG A 9 17.93 2.77 -9.26
CA ARG A 9 18.11 1.80 -10.32
C ARG A 9 16.93 0.87 -10.34
N ILE A 10 16.25 0.80 -11.47
CA ILE A 10 15.06 -0.02 -11.62
C ILE A 10 15.21 -0.81 -12.92
N ALA A 11 15.12 -2.12 -12.83
CA ALA A 11 15.21 -3.00 -13.99
C ALA A 11 16.49 -2.75 -14.78
N GLY A 12 17.59 -2.50 -14.08
CA GLY A 12 18.88 -2.32 -14.71
C GLY A 12 19.16 -0.94 -15.28
N LYS A 13 18.24 0.00 -15.13
CA LYS A 13 18.41 1.35 -15.65
C LYS A 13 18.36 2.35 -14.53
N GLU A 14 19.06 3.46 -14.69
CA GLU A 14 19.09 4.50 -13.69
C GLU A 14 18.08 5.58 -14.00
N TYR A 15 17.42 6.05 -12.97
CA TYR A 15 16.45 7.14 -13.07
C TYR A 15 16.71 8.11 -11.94
N THR A 16 16.49 9.39 -12.21
CA THR A 16 16.59 10.41 -11.18
C THR A 16 15.20 10.90 -10.89
N ILE A 17 14.79 10.74 -9.63
CA ILE A 17 13.44 11.09 -9.20
C ILE A 17 13.53 12.33 -8.32
N ALA A 18 12.76 13.37 -8.69
CA ALA A 18 12.66 14.58 -7.88
C ALA A 18 11.43 14.45 -7.00
N SER A 19 11.61 14.60 -5.70
CA SER A 19 10.54 14.36 -4.74
C SER A 19 10.78 15.21 -3.50
N THR A 20 9.72 15.48 -2.76
CA THR A 20 9.87 16.11 -1.45
C THR A 20 10.10 15.06 -0.36
N ASP A 21 10.07 13.79 -0.72
CA ASP A 21 10.32 12.72 0.24
C ASP A 21 11.81 12.50 0.41
N SER A 22 12.18 11.85 1.50
CA SER A 22 13.59 11.57 1.79
C SER A 22 14.16 10.58 0.77
N GLU A 23 15.48 10.62 0.62
CA GLU A 23 16.15 9.67 -0.25
C GLU A 23 15.88 8.23 0.22
N ALA A 24 15.89 8.01 1.52
CA ALA A 24 15.65 6.68 2.04
C ALA A 24 14.28 6.16 1.62
N TYR A 25 13.27 7.01 1.68
CA TYR A 25 11.93 6.60 1.27
C TYR A 25 11.87 6.32 -0.23
N VAL A 26 12.44 7.22 -1.04
CA VAL A 26 12.43 7.04 -2.49
C VAL A 26 13.16 5.76 -2.88
N ASN A 27 14.27 5.47 -2.19
CA ASN A 27 14.98 4.22 -2.45
C ASN A 27 14.17 3.00 -2.08
N ARG A 28 13.39 3.06 -1.01
CA ARG A 28 12.52 1.94 -0.66
C ARG A 28 11.45 1.69 -1.72
N VAL A 29 10.87 2.78 -2.22
CA VAL A 29 9.87 2.68 -3.28
C VAL A 29 10.49 2.08 -4.53
N ALA A 30 11.65 2.59 -4.92
CA ALA A 30 12.33 2.09 -6.11
C ALA A 30 12.73 0.63 -5.97
N THR A 31 13.14 0.22 -4.78
CA THR A 31 13.50 -1.17 -4.54
C THR A 31 12.29 -2.08 -4.71
N TRP A 32 11.12 -1.63 -4.26
CA TRP A 32 9.90 -2.42 -4.43
C TRP A 32 9.60 -2.60 -5.92
N VAL A 33 9.70 -1.52 -6.69
CA VAL A 33 9.41 -1.59 -8.13
C VAL A 33 10.41 -2.50 -8.84
N ASP A 34 11.70 -2.33 -8.51
CA ASP A 34 12.75 -3.14 -9.12
C ASP A 34 12.53 -4.62 -8.85
N ARG A 35 12.23 -4.95 -7.60
CA ARG A 35 12.02 -6.34 -7.22
C ARG A 35 10.81 -6.92 -7.94
N ARG A 36 9.71 -6.18 -7.98
CA ARG A 36 8.50 -6.68 -8.64
C ARG A 36 8.73 -6.87 -10.14
N MET A 37 9.43 -5.94 -10.78
CA MET A 37 9.71 -6.10 -12.20
C MET A 37 10.58 -7.32 -12.46
N ASN A 38 11.55 -7.56 -11.60
CA ASN A 38 12.42 -8.73 -11.76
C ASN A 38 11.64 -10.03 -11.55
N GLU A 39 10.73 -10.04 -10.58
CA GLU A 39 9.89 -11.21 -10.33
C GLU A 39 9.00 -11.50 -11.54
N LEU A 40 8.40 -10.47 -12.10
CA LEU A 40 7.53 -10.64 -13.24
C LEU A 40 8.32 -11.03 -14.48
N ALA A 41 9.53 -10.52 -14.64
CA ALA A 41 10.37 -10.89 -15.75
C ALA A 41 10.74 -12.37 -15.69
N ALA A 42 10.97 -12.89 -14.50
CA ALA A 42 11.29 -14.30 -14.33
C ALA A 42 10.08 -15.19 -14.61
N ALA A 43 8.88 -14.72 -14.31
CA ALA A 43 7.68 -15.51 -14.48
C ALA A 43 7.07 -15.39 -15.88
N THR A 44 7.43 -14.36 -16.62
CA THR A 44 6.88 -14.13 -17.95
C THR A 44 8.04 -13.84 -18.89
N ARG A 45 7.75 -13.73 -20.16
CA ARG A 45 8.78 -13.34 -21.14
C ARG A 45 8.37 -12.06 -21.84
N LEU A 46 7.78 -11.16 -21.09
CA LEU A 46 7.27 -9.93 -21.66
C LEU A 46 8.40 -8.91 -21.85
N PRO A 47 8.27 -8.06 -22.86
CA PRO A 47 9.22 -6.96 -23.04
C PRO A 47 9.16 -5.99 -21.87
N ALA A 48 10.21 -5.21 -21.70
CA ALA A 48 10.35 -4.32 -20.56
C ALA A 48 9.18 -3.34 -20.42
N THR A 49 8.68 -2.82 -21.54
CA THR A 49 7.57 -1.87 -21.50
C THR A 49 6.32 -2.52 -20.91
N GLN A 50 6.04 -3.75 -21.33
CA GLN A 50 4.87 -4.46 -20.82
C GLN A 50 5.06 -4.86 -19.37
N LEU A 51 6.29 -5.19 -18.98
CA LEU A 51 6.58 -5.48 -17.59
C LEU A 51 6.32 -4.27 -16.71
N ALA A 52 6.67 -3.09 -17.20
CA ALA A 52 6.42 -1.87 -16.44
C ALA A 52 4.93 -1.63 -16.26
N VAL A 53 4.13 -1.86 -17.29
CA VAL A 53 2.68 -1.69 -17.19
C VAL A 53 2.11 -2.71 -16.22
N LEU A 54 2.54 -3.95 -16.31
CA LEU A 54 2.07 -5.00 -15.42
C LEU A 54 2.44 -4.69 -13.97
N THR A 55 3.65 -4.16 -13.77
CA THR A 55 4.09 -3.78 -12.43
C THR A 55 3.20 -2.66 -11.88
N ALA A 56 2.84 -1.70 -12.73
CA ALA A 56 1.96 -0.61 -12.30
C ALA A 56 0.58 -1.15 -11.93
N VAL A 57 0.05 -2.09 -12.69
CA VAL A 57 -1.24 -2.69 -12.38
C VAL A 57 -1.16 -3.45 -11.05
N ASN A 58 -0.07 -4.19 -10.84
CA ASN A 58 0.12 -4.90 -9.57
C ASN A 58 0.18 -3.92 -8.40
N ALA A 59 0.90 -2.82 -8.57
CA ALA A 59 1.03 -1.84 -7.50
C ALA A 59 -0.32 -1.21 -7.18
N ALA A 60 -1.08 -0.87 -8.21
CA ALA A 60 -2.40 -0.28 -8.01
C ALA A 60 -3.34 -1.27 -7.34
N ASP A 61 -3.27 -2.54 -7.72
CA ASP A 61 -4.09 -3.57 -7.11
C ASP A 61 -3.78 -3.69 -5.62
N ASP A 62 -2.49 -3.76 -5.28
CA ASP A 62 -2.08 -3.84 -3.89
C ASP A 62 -2.54 -2.62 -3.11
N MET A 63 -2.43 -1.43 -3.71
CA MET A 63 -2.84 -0.20 -3.06
C MET A 63 -4.34 -0.21 -2.78
N MET A 64 -5.14 -0.61 -3.76
CA MET A 64 -6.58 -0.59 -3.59
C MET A 64 -7.04 -1.60 -2.56
N LYS A 65 -6.43 -2.78 -2.55
CA LYS A 65 -6.75 -3.78 -1.56
C LYS A 65 -6.34 -3.33 -0.16
N SER A 66 -5.20 -2.66 -0.07
CA SER A 66 -4.77 -2.13 1.22
C SER A 66 -5.69 -1.04 1.72
N ARG A 67 -6.18 -0.19 0.84
CA ARG A 67 -7.14 0.84 1.23
C ARG A 67 -8.44 0.24 1.73
N ASP A 68 -8.91 -0.82 1.07
CA ASP A 68 -10.13 -1.49 1.52
C ASP A 68 -9.92 -2.10 2.90
N GLU A 69 -8.75 -2.68 3.11
CA GLU A 69 -8.42 -3.27 4.39
C GLU A 69 -8.34 -2.21 5.48
N ILE A 70 -7.76 -1.05 5.17
CA ILE A 70 -7.66 0.04 6.12
C ILE A 70 -9.07 0.50 6.52
N ARG A 71 -9.95 0.66 5.55
CA ARG A 71 -11.32 1.06 5.87
C ARG A 71 -12.02 0.05 6.77
N ARG A 72 -11.81 -1.23 6.50
CA ARG A 72 -12.40 -2.27 7.31
C ARG A 72 -11.87 -2.21 8.74
N LEU A 73 -10.56 -2.05 8.88
CA LEU A 73 -9.95 -1.98 10.20
C LEU A 73 -10.36 -0.72 10.94
N GLU A 74 -10.51 0.40 10.24
CA GLU A 74 -10.97 1.64 10.86
C GLU A 74 -12.38 1.48 11.38
N ALA A 75 -13.25 0.80 10.61
CA ALA A 75 -14.61 0.58 11.06
C ALA A 75 -14.63 -0.31 12.30
N GLU A 76 -13.79 -1.35 12.32
CA GLU A 76 -13.71 -2.21 13.49
C GLU A 76 -13.19 -1.45 14.70
N LEU A 77 -12.21 -0.58 14.48
CA LEU A 77 -11.65 0.20 15.56
C LEU A 77 -12.68 1.15 16.13
N ASP A 78 -13.44 1.81 15.26
CA ASP A 78 -14.48 2.71 15.71
C ASP A 78 -15.53 1.97 16.53
N GLU A 79 -15.88 0.77 16.11
CA GLU A 79 -16.85 -0.02 16.82
C GLU A 79 -16.32 -0.40 18.20
N LEU A 80 -15.05 -0.81 18.25
CA LEU A 80 -14.47 -1.17 19.54
C LEU A 80 -14.35 0.02 20.47
N ARG A 81 -14.02 1.19 19.94
CA ARG A 81 -13.95 2.39 20.75
C ARG A 81 -15.31 2.76 21.31
N ALA A 82 -16.35 2.62 20.50
CA ALA A 82 -17.70 2.90 20.97
C ALA A 82 -18.08 1.99 22.13
N ARG A 83 -17.66 0.73 22.06
CA ARG A 83 -17.94 -0.18 23.16
C ARG A 83 -17.19 0.20 24.41
N LEU A 84 -15.94 0.59 24.27
CA LEU A 84 -15.15 0.96 25.42
C LEU A 84 -15.62 2.26 26.06
N GLU A 85 -16.22 3.16 25.28
CA GLU A 85 -16.67 4.43 25.78
C GLU A 85 -18.12 4.42 26.22
N ALA A 86 -18.79 3.27 26.14
CA ALA A 86 -20.17 3.20 26.55
C ALA A 86 -20.30 3.48 28.02
N PRO A 87 -21.32 4.23 28.43
CA PRO A 87 -21.51 4.51 29.84
C PRO A 87 -21.71 3.26 30.65
N ALA A 88 -21.33 3.34 31.92
CA ALA A 88 -21.54 2.20 32.80
C ALA A 88 -23.02 1.87 32.83
N GLY A 89 -23.35 0.61 32.77
CA GLY A 89 -24.73 0.23 32.76
C GLY A 89 -25.36 0.12 31.41
N GLN A 90 -24.64 0.56 30.36
CA GLN A 90 -25.14 0.44 29.04
C GLN A 90 -24.14 -0.36 28.27
N THR A 91 -24.38 -1.63 28.06
CA THR A 91 -23.47 -2.38 27.28
C THR A 91 -23.99 -2.41 25.86
N PRO A 92 -23.12 -2.13 24.92
CA PRO A 92 -23.53 -2.23 23.54
C PRO A 92 -23.94 -3.66 23.23
N GLU A 93 -24.94 -3.81 22.43
CA GLU A 93 -25.34 -5.11 22.05
C GLU A 93 -24.36 -5.60 21.08
N PRO A 94 -23.89 -6.80 21.21
CA PRO A 94 -23.02 -7.34 20.21
C PRO A 94 -23.77 -7.45 18.93
N ALA A 95 -23.09 -7.21 17.92
CA ALA A 95 -23.71 -7.19 16.68
C ALA A 95 -24.39 -8.45 16.46
N GLY A 96 -24.35 -9.28 16.58
CA GLY A 96 -25.11 -10.34 16.27
C GLY A 96 -26.12 -10.69 17.13
N ASP A 97 -26.07 -10.16 18.17
CA ASP A 97 -27.01 -10.40 19.03
C ASP A 97 -28.14 -10.34 18.53
N ALA A 98 -28.06 -9.74 18.02
CA ALA A 98 -29.10 -9.59 17.57
C ALA A 98 -29.56 -10.58 17.11
N GLU A 99 -29.51 -10.88 17.16
CA GLU A 99 -30.00 -11.47 16.79
C GLU A 99 -30.41 -12.08 16.59
N ALA A 100 -30.41 -12.17 16.88
CA ALA A 100 -30.81 -12.88 16.69
C ALA A 100 -31.42 -13.18 16.51
#